data_61a1243efbffc42570d0e338d4f611b0
#
_entry.id   61a1243efbffc42570d0e338d4f611b0
#
_cell.length_a   1.000
_cell.length_b   1.000
_cell.length_c   1.000
_cell.angle_alpha   90.00
_cell.angle_beta   90.00
_cell.angle_gamma   90.00
#
_symmetry.space_group_name_H-M   'P 1'
#
loop_
_entity.id
_entity.type
_entity.pdbx_description
1 polymer ?
#
loop_
_entity_poly.entity_id
_entity_poly.type
_entity_poly.pdbx_seq_one_letter_code
_entity_poly.pdbx_strand_id
1 'polypeptide(L)'
;KKDVFYVFNWLKKKEIKLALVTNNGRKSAEYAVNRFELTKYFEVITTRDEVSKWKPYPEPIQKTINQLGIKTIESIFVGDSKMDIWAAKSADVKIASIPTGIHSKQQLEEEKPDYLIYSLLEIITIVNNVNEKKYK
;
A
#
# COMPACT_ATOMS: atom_id res chain seq x y z
N LYS A 1 -9.63 -5.44 12.11
CA LYS A 1 -10.73 -4.61 11.58
C LYS A 1 -10.78 -3.21 12.19
N LYS A 2 -10.75 -3.11 13.53
CA LYS A 2 -10.75 -1.80 14.20
C LYS A 2 -9.53 -0.97 13.82
N ASP A 3 -8.38 -1.62 13.69
CA ASP A 3 -7.13 -0.94 13.36
C ASP A 3 -7.17 -0.34 11.95
N VAL A 4 -7.80 -1.03 11.00
CA VAL A 4 -7.92 -0.54 9.63
C VAL A 4 -8.67 0.79 9.61
N PHE A 5 -9.85 0.84 10.24
CA PHE A 5 -10.64 2.07 10.27
C PHE A 5 -9.94 3.18 11.02
N TYR A 6 -9.28 2.84 12.12
CA TYR A 6 -8.52 3.84 12.91
C TYR A 6 -7.42 4.47 12.05
N VAL A 7 -6.61 3.64 11.40
CA VAL A 7 -5.50 4.12 10.58
C VAL A 7 -6.00 4.90 9.36
N PHE A 8 -7.02 4.38 8.68
CA PHE A 8 -7.57 5.04 7.49
C PHE A 8 -8.19 6.39 7.82
N ASN A 9 -8.92 6.48 8.94
CA ASN A 9 -9.47 7.76 9.39
C ASN A 9 -8.37 8.74 9.77
N TRP A 10 -7.32 8.27 10.42
CA TRP A 10 -6.17 9.11 10.79
C TRP A 10 -5.49 9.67 9.53
N LEU A 11 -5.26 8.81 8.55
CA LEU A 11 -4.64 9.22 7.28
C LEU A 11 -5.50 10.26 6.55
N LYS A 12 -6.81 10.03 6.55
CA LYS A 12 -7.75 10.96 5.90
C LYS A 12 -7.74 12.33 6.57
N LYS A 13 -7.68 12.37 7.89
CA LYS A 13 -7.57 13.64 8.63
C LYS A 13 -6.29 14.38 8.33
N LYS A 14 -5.21 13.66 8.03
CA LYS A 14 -3.93 14.24 7.63
C LYS A 14 -3.88 14.59 6.15
N GLU A 15 -4.99 14.41 5.43
CA GLU A 15 -5.10 14.65 4.00
C GLU A 15 -4.12 13.80 3.18
N ILE A 16 -3.83 12.60 3.67
CA ILE A 16 -3.01 11.61 2.96
C ILE A 16 -3.93 10.73 2.13
N LYS A 17 -3.66 10.68 0.84
CA LYS A 17 -4.47 9.92 -0.11
C LYS A 17 -4.22 8.42 0.05
N LEU A 18 -5.29 7.64 -0.07
CA LEU A 18 -5.26 6.19 -0.01
C LEU A 18 -5.64 5.61 -1.36
N ALA A 19 -4.95 4.55 -1.74
CA ALA A 19 -5.25 3.80 -2.94
C ALA A 19 -5.10 2.31 -2.68
N LEU A 20 -5.82 1.52 -3.46
CA LEU A 20 -5.72 0.06 -3.43
C LEU A 20 -5.10 -0.41 -4.73
N VAL A 21 -4.09 -1.29 -4.63
CA VAL A 21 -3.47 -1.94 -5.78
C VAL A 21 -3.58 -3.44 -5.57
N THR A 22 -4.24 -4.14 -6.48
CA THR A 22 -4.49 -5.57 -6.33
C THR A 22 -4.32 -6.31 -7.67
N ASN A 23 -3.88 -7.56 -7.58
CA ASN A 23 -3.83 -8.45 -8.75
C ASN A 23 -5.20 -9.09 -9.05
N ASN A 24 -6.19 -8.86 -8.20
CA ASN A 24 -7.56 -9.31 -8.47
C ASN A 24 -8.20 -8.44 -9.55
N GLY A 25 -9.24 -8.98 -10.21
CA GLY A 25 -10.00 -8.20 -11.17
C GLY A 25 -10.89 -7.17 -10.52
N ARG A 26 -11.42 -6.25 -11.34
CA ARG A 26 -12.23 -5.12 -10.88
C ARG A 26 -13.45 -5.55 -10.05
N LYS A 27 -14.20 -6.53 -10.52
CA LYS A 27 -15.39 -7.00 -9.81
C LYS A 27 -15.08 -7.51 -8.41
N SER A 28 -14.03 -8.35 -8.29
CA SER A 28 -13.61 -8.90 -6.99
C SER A 28 -13.13 -7.81 -6.05
N ALA A 29 -12.35 -6.86 -6.57
CA ALA A 29 -11.82 -5.77 -5.76
C ALA A 29 -12.94 -4.87 -5.23
N GLU A 30 -13.87 -4.47 -6.08
CA GLU A 30 -15.00 -3.63 -5.67
C GLU A 30 -15.91 -4.34 -4.69
N TYR A 31 -16.16 -5.62 -4.91
CA TYR A 31 -16.95 -6.42 -3.97
C TYR A 31 -16.32 -6.44 -2.58
N ALA A 32 -15.01 -6.70 -2.50
CA ALA A 32 -14.30 -6.75 -1.23
C ALA A 32 -14.31 -5.40 -0.52
N VAL A 33 -14.05 -4.32 -1.26
CA VAL A 33 -14.00 -2.96 -0.70
C VAL A 33 -15.38 -2.57 -0.15
N ASN A 34 -16.45 -2.86 -0.89
CA ASN A 34 -17.82 -2.60 -0.44
C ASN A 34 -18.19 -3.44 0.78
N ARG A 35 -17.87 -4.73 0.74
CA ARG A 35 -18.19 -5.64 1.85
C ARG A 35 -17.56 -5.21 3.16
N PHE A 36 -16.34 -4.69 3.12
CA PHE A 36 -15.64 -4.22 4.31
C PHE A 36 -15.86 -2.73 4.59
N GLU A 37 -16.75 -2.10 3.82
CA GLU A 37 -17.13 -0.69 4.01
C GLU A 37 -15.94 0.27 3.90
N LEU A 38 -15.03 -0.02 2.95
CA LEU A 38 -13.80 0.75 2.75
C LEU A 38 -13.84 1.65 1.52
N THR A 39 -14.94 1.63 0.74
CA THR A 39 -15.03 2.34 -0.53
C THR A 39 -14.70 3.82 -0.42
N LYS A 40 -15.19 4.49 0.63
CA LYS A 40 -15.00 5.93 0.82
C LYS A 40 -13.56 6.35 1.08
N TYR A 41 -12.69 5.40 1.43
CA TYR A 41 -11.32 5.73 1.79
C TYR A 41 -10.37 5.77 0.60
N PHE A 42 -10.68 5.04 -0.47
CA PHE A 42 -9.77 4.93 -1.60
C PHE A 42 -10.09 5.91 -2.70
N GLU A 43 -9.14 6.76 -3.06
CA GLU A 43 -9.27 7.65 -4.20
C GLU A 43 -9.08 6.93 -5.51
N VAL A 44 -8.22 5.91 -5.53
CA VAL A 44 -7.91 5.11 -6.72
C VAL A 44 -7.90 3.64 -6.33
N ILE A 45 -8.51 2.81 -7.17
CA ILE A 45 -8.40 1.37 -7.08
C ILE A 45 -7.84 0.89 -8.42
N THR A 46 -6.63 0.34 -8.39
CA THR A 46 -5.98 -0.22 -9.57
C THR A 46 -6.03 -1.74 -9.48
N THR A 47 -6.64 -2.36 -10.46
CA THR A 47 -6.82 -3.81 -10.52
C THR A 47 -6.05 -4.39 -11.69
N ARG A 48 -6.08 -5.72 -11.80
CA ARG A 48 -5.49 -6.43 -12.93
C ARG A 48 -6.08 -5.95 -14.26
N ASP A 49 -7.34 -5.53 -14.27
CA ASP A 49 -8.03 -5.17 -15.50
C ASP A 49 -7.52 -3.88 -16.14
N GLU A 50 -6.88 -2.99 -15.36
CA GLU A 50 -6.39 -1.71 -15.88
C GLU A 50 -4.92 -1.70 -16.27
N VAL A 51 -4.20 -2.82 -16.11
CA VAL A 51 -2.78 -2.89 -16.41
C VAL A 51 -2.47 -4.04 -17.34
N SER A 52 -1.36 -3.92 -18.08
CA SER A 52 -0.86 -5.00 -18.95
C SER A 52 -0.05 -6.02 -18.16
N LYS A 53 0.71 -5.55 -17.17
CA LYS A 53 1.56 -6.39 -16.32
C LYS A 53 1.29 -6.07 -14.86
N TRP A 54 0.71 -7.04 -14.15
CA TRP A 54 0.41 -6.90 -12.71
C TRP A 54 1.64 -7.22 -11.86
N LYS A 55 1.50 -7.09 -10.53
CA LYS A 55 2.61 -7.39 -9.61
C LYS A 55 3.14 -8.82 -9.88
N PRO A 56 4.45 -9.02 -9.87
CA PRO A 56 5.54 -8.21 -9.30
C PRO A 56 6.08 -7.10 -10.20
N TYR A 57 5.48 -6.85 -11.33
CA TYR A 57 5.87 -5.74 -12.19
C TYR A 57 5.45 -4.40 -11.56
N PRO A 58 6.19 -3.32 -11.87
CA PRO A 58 5.89 -2.02 -11.24
C PRO A 58 4.70 -1.26 -11.82
N GLU A 59 4.19 -1.69 -12.97
CA GLU A 59 3.13 -0.95 -13.70
C GLU A 59 1.94 -0.58 -12.83
N PRO A 60 1.35 -1.49 -12.02
CA PRO A 60 0.17 -1.14 -11.21
C PRO A 60 0.46 -0.01 -10.22
N ILE A 61 1.62 -0.02 -9.59
CA ILE A 61 2.02 1.01 -8.63
C ILE A 61 2.28 2.33 -9.34
N GLN A 62 3.02 2.30 -10.45
CA GLN A 62 3.31 3.49 -11.25
C GLN A 62 2.03 4.16 -11.74
N LYS A 63 1.09 3.38 -12.23
CA LYS A 63 -0.19 3.89 -12.71
C LYS A 63 -0.99 4.55 -11.58
N THR A 64 -1.00 3.92 -10.41
CA THR A 64 -1.70 4.45 -9.25
C THR A 64 -1.11 5.78 -8.80
N ILE A 65 0.22 5.86 -8.71
CA ILE A 65 0.92 7.08 -8.32
C ILE A 65 0.62 8.22 -9.30
N ASN A 66 0.62 7.92 -10.61
CA ASN A 66 0.29 8.90 -11.63
C ASN A 66 -1.14 9.42 -11.49
N GLN A 67 -2.09 8.53 -11.23
CA GLN A 67 -3.50 8.91 -11.04
C GLN A 67 -3.70 9.74 -9.77
N LEU A 68 -2.93 9.45 -8.72
CA LEU A 68 -2.97 10.23 -7.48
C LEU A 68 -2.31 11.62 -7.64
N GLY A 69 -1.50 11.81 -8.67
CA GLY A 69 -0.80 13.06 -8.88
C GLY A 69 0.29 13.33 -7.87
N ILE A 70 0.92 12.28 -7.35
CA ILE A 70 1.99 12.39 -6.35
C ILE A 70 3.31 11.87 -6.92
N LYS A 71 4.38 12.11 -6.18
CA LYS A 71 5.72 11.59 -6.53
C LYS A 71 5.98 10.29 -5.79
N THR A 72 6.87 9.45 -6.34
CA THR A 72 7.24 8.17 -5.71
C THR A 72 7.79 8.38 -4.30
N ILE A 73 8.59 9.43 -4.10
CA ILE A 73 9.18 9.73 -2.80
C ILE A 73 8.14 10.12 -1.75
N GLU A 74 6.94 10.52 -2.17
CA GLU A 74 5.85 10.92 -1.29
C GLU A 74 4.92 9.75 -0.93
N SER A 75 5.24 8.55 -1.40
CA SER A 75 4.36 7.39 -1.25
C SER A 75 5.00 6.26 -0.47
N ILE A 76 4.16 5.42 0.10
CA ILE A 76 4.58 4.17 0.71
C ILE A 76 3.57 3.09 0.31
N PHE A 77 4.07 1.93 -0.08
CA PHE A 77 3.26 0.78 -0.40
C PHE A 77 3.23 -0.18 0.78
N VAL A 78 2.05 -0.72 1.09
CA VAL A 78 1.89 -1.69 2.16
C VAL A 78 1.45 -3.01 1.53
N GLY A 79 2.17 -4.09 1.82
CA GLY A 79 1.86 -5.39 1.25
C GLY A 79 2.27 -6.53 2.16
N ASP A 80 1.85 -7.75 1.80
CA ASP A 80 2.09 -8.95 2.59
C ASP A 80 2.83 -10.06 1.84
N SER A 81 3.27 -9.78 0.62
CA SER A 81 3.92 -10.80 -0.22
C SER A 81 5.25 -10.31 -0.78
N LYS A 82 6.04 -11.27 -1.26
CA LYS A 82 7.29 -10.98 -1.98
C LYS A 82 7.01 -10.19 -3.25
N MET A 83 5.90 -10.48 -3.93
CA MET A 83 5.52 -9.78 -5.15
C MET A 83 5.31 -8.29 -4.88
N ASP A 84 4.73 -7.95 -3.74
CA ASP A 84 4.54 -6.55 -3.33
C ASP A 84 5.89 -5.85 -3.17
N ILE A 85 6.85 -6.52 -2.53
CA ILE A 85 8.19 -5.97 -2.32
C ILE A 85 8.89 -5.73 -3.66
N TRP A 86 8.85 -6.72 -4.55
CA TRP A 86 9.49 -6.61 -5.86
C TRP A 86 8.85 -5.49 -6.70
N ALA A 87 7.53 -5.40 -6.69
CA ALA A 87 6.82 -4.37 -7.44
C ALA A 87 7.15 -2.96 -6.92
N ALA A 88 7.16 -2.79 -5.60
CA ALA A 88 7.47 -1.50 -5.00
C ALA A 88 8.92 -1.07 -5.28
N LYS A 89 9.86 -1.98 -5.13
CA LYS A 89 11.27 -1.69 -5.42
C LYS A 89 11.48 -1.33 -6.89
N SER A 90 10.82 -2.05 -7.80
CA SER A 90 10.90 -1.75 -9.23
C SER A 90 10.26 -0.42 -9.59
N ALA A 91 9.29 0.02 -8.81
CA ALA A 91 8.64 1.33 -8.99
C ALA A 91 9.34 2.45 -8.21
N ASP A 92 10.40 2.13 -7.47
CA ASP A 92 11.13 3.07 -6.62
C ASP A 92 10.26 3.69 -5.52
N VAL A 93 9.42 2.86 -4.92
CA VAL A 93 8.50 3.23 -3.85
C VAL A 93 8.89 2.48 -2.57
N LYS A 94 8.87 3.18 -1.44
CA LYS A 94 9.11 2.56 -0.13
C LYS A 94 8.04 1.51 0.15
N ILE A 95 8.45 0.39 0.75
CA ILE A 95 7.56 -0.74 1.05
C ILE A 95 7.58 -1.08 2.53
N ALA A 96 6.41 -1.13 3.13
CA ALA A 96 6.19 -1.68 4.46
C ALA A 96 5.53 -3.04 4.30
N SER A 97 6.20 -4.09 4.75
CA SER A 97 5.68 -5.44 4.66
C SER A 97 5.10 -5.90 6.00
N ILE A 98 3.95 -6.57 5.92
CA ILE A 98 3.26 -7.10 7.09
C ILE A 98 3.05 -8.61 6.90
N PRO A 99 3.61 -9.46 7.80
CA PRO A 99 3.49 -10.92 7.64
C PRO A 99 2.13 -11.41 8.12
N THR A 100 1.12 -11.36 7.24
CA THR A 100 -0.26 -11.72 7.58
C THR A 100 -0.73 -13.06 7.03
N GLY A 101 0.05 -13.71 6.16
CA GLY A 101 -0.49 -14.89 5.51
C GLY A 101 0.53 -15.75 4.80
N ILE A 102 0.60 -15.64 3.48
CA ILE A 102 1.32 -16.55 2.59
C ILE A 102 2.82 -16.63 2.90
N HIS A 103 3.42 -15.50 3.27
CA HIS A 103 4.85 -15.43 3.56
C HIS A 103 5.11 -15.15 5.04
N SER A 104 6.06 -15.87 5.62
CA SER A 104 6.50 -15.66 7.01
C SER A 104 7.32 -14.38 7.12
N LYS A 105 7.53 -13.94 8.37
CA LYS A 105 8.43 -12.83 8.68
C LYS A 105 9.79 -13.03 8.02
N GLN A 106 10.38 -14.22 8.18
CA GLN A 106 11.70 -14.52 7.64
C GLN A 106 11.74 -14.41 6.12
N GLN A 107 10.72 -14.94 5.43
CA GLN A 107 10.64 -14.87 3.99
C GLN A 107 10.57 -13.43 3.48
N LEU A 108 9.83 -12.58 4.18
CA LEU A 108 9.74 -11.17 3.82
C LEU A 108 11.03 -10.42 4.12
N GLU A 109 11.67 -10.69 5.26
CA GLU A 109 12.96 -10.08 5.63
C GLU A 109 14.06 -10.37 4.59
N GLU A 110 14.06 -11.56 4.00
CA GLU A 110 15.03 -11.94 2.98
C GLU A 110 14.97 -11.04 1.75
N GLU A 111 13.80 -10.46 1.46
CA GLU A 111 13.61 -9.54 0.33
C GLU A 111 13.89 -8.09 0.70
N LYS A 112 14.28 -7.83 1.93
CA LYS A 112 14.74 -6.51 2.43
C LYS A 112 13.75 -5.38 2.18
N PRO A 113 12.51 -5.46 2.73
CA PRO A 113 11.60 -4.33 2.66
C PRO A 113 12.15 -3.15 3.46
N ASP A 114 11.68 -1.95 3.15
CA ASP A 114 12.11 -0.76 3.90
C ASP A 114 11.63 -0.82 5.35
N TYR A 115 10.45 -1.37 5.58
CA TYR A 115 9.88 -1.55 6.91
C TYR A 115 9.26 -2.93 7.01
N LEU A 116 9.41 -3.56 8.16
CA LEU A 116 8.68 -4.79 8.50
C LEU A 116 7.80 -4.47 9.70
N ILE A 117 6.49 -4.52 9.50
CA ILE A 117 5.52 -4.12 10.52
C ILE A 117 4.65 -5.30 10.91
N TYR A 118 4.12 -5.27 12.13
CA TYR A 118 3.27 -6.33 12.67
C TYR A 118 1.83 -5.88 12.86
N SER A 119 1.60 -4.58 12.76
CA SER A 119 0.28 -3.98 12.86
C SER A 119 0.20 -2.80 11.92
N LEU A 120 -0.97 -2.60 11.32
CA LEU A 120 -1.22 -1.45 10.46
C LEU A 120 -1.07 -0.13 11.23
N LEU A 121 -1.23 -0.15 12.56
CA LEU A 121 -1.03 1.01 13.41
C LEU A 121 0.37 1.60 13.29
N GLU A 122 1.37 0.79 12.97
CA GLU A 122 2.75 1.24 12.80
C GLU A 122 2.93 2.19 11.62
N ILE A 123 1.98 2.20 10.67
CA ILE A 123 1.99 3.15 9.56
C ILE A 123 1.92 4.59 10.09
N ILE A 124 1.15 4.81 11.15
CA ILE A 124 1.04 6.13 11.79
C ILE A 124 2.43 6.60 12.27
N THR A 125 3.18 5.72 12.92
CA THR A 125 4.52 6.03 13.37
C THR A 125 5.46 6.34 12.21
N ILE A 126 5.39 5.54 11.15
CA ILE A 126 6.22 5.74 9.95
C ILE A 126 5.94 7.10 9.32
N VAL A 127 4.66 7.44 9.14
CA VAL A 127 4.26 8.71 8.53
C VAL A 127 4.71 9.88 9.38
N ASN A 128 4.53 9.81 10.70
CA ASN A 128 4.98 10.85 11.61
C ASN A 128 6.48 11.06 11.55
N ASN A 129 7.26 9.98 11.52
CA ASN A 129 8.73 10.08 11.45
C ASN A 129 9.20 10.70 10.14
N VAL A 130 8.58 10.35 9.03
CA VAL A 130 8.89 10.94 7.73
C VAL A 130 8.58 12.43 7.72
N ASN A 131 7.43 12.82 8.25
CA ASN A 131 7.02 14.23 8.32
C ASN A 131 7.96 15.04 9.21
N GLU A 132 8.39 14.49 10.35
CA GLU A 132 9.36 15.15 11.22
C GLU A 132 10.69 15.41 10.51
N LYS A 133 11.20 14.42 9.78
CA LYS A 133 12.44 14.56 9.01
C LYS A 133 12.32 15.61 7.91
N LYS A 134 11.15 15.75 7.33
CA LYS A 134 10.90 16.71 6.26
C LYS A 134 11.00 18.16 6.73
N TYR A 135 10.69 18.40 8.00
CA TYR A 135 10.70 19.76 8.58
C TYR A 135 11.95 20.07 9.40
N LYS A 136 12.87 19.13 9.48
CA LYS A 136 14.18 19.32 10.09
C LYS A 136 15.25 19.49 9.03
#